data_574fb8c3eae659a867da90e9d981bb6c
#
_entry.id   574fb8c3eae659a867da90e9d981bb6c
#
_cell.length_a   1.000
_cell.length_b   1.000
_cell.length_c   1.000
_cell.angle_alpha   90.00
_cell.angle_beta   90.00
_cell.angle_gamma   90.00
#
_symmetry.space_group_name_H-M   'P 1'
#
loop_
_entity.id
_entity.type
_entity.pdbx_description
1 polymer ?
#
loop_
_entity_poly.entity_id
_entity_poly.type
_entity_poly.pdbx_seq_one_letter_code
_entity_poly.pdbx_strand_id
1 'polypeptide(L)'
;MIELREVSFSYSDKPVLRNVSFRVEPSEAVVVMGPSGSGKSTILRLILGLENPQQGQVLIDGQDISALKEKTKREIRKKIGMVFQEGALFDSLTVGENVGYYLLEHTKLSFEAISHRVCQMLGFVGLNADEVVDKLPEQLSGGMRGRVAIGRALLSTDPKIMLYDEPTTGLDPQATDKVLDLIKKLHQEKSVSSIAVTHQIVDAFAMADRFIVIYEGEVAFDGSLAELRNCQDDRVRAFLDPFRASFTGVARRGFVDGL
;
A
#
# COMPACT_ATOMS: atom_id res chain seq x y z
N MET A 1 4.68 -12.87 -6.04
CA MET A 1 3.28 -13.37 -6.03
C MET A 1 2.75 -13.41 -4.61
N ILE A 2 1.55 -12.89 -4.39
CA ILE A 2 0.84 -12.91 -3.09
C ILE A 2 -0.46 -13.68 -3.30
N GLU A 3 -0.83 -14.57 -2.39
CA GLU A 3 -2.08 -15.32 -2.50
C GLU A 3 -2.70 -15.54 -1.12
N LEU A 4 -3.99 -15.23 -1.00
CA LEU A 4 -4.83 -15.61 0.13
C LEU A 4 -5.73 -16.76 -0.34
N ARG A 5 -5.78 -17.86 0.42
CA ARG A 5 -6.62 -19.02 0.14
C ARG A 5 -7.57 -19.28 1.30
N GLU A 6 -8.85 -19.05 1.09
CA GLU A 6 -9.93 -19.33 2.05
C GLU A 6 -9.66 -18.76 3.44
N VAL A 7 -9.08 -17.54 3.49
CA VAL A 7 -8.63 -16.90 4.73
C VAL A 7 -9.82 -16.43 5.55
N SER A 8 -9.91 -16.94 6.78
CA SER A 8 -10.83 -16.42 7.80
C SER A 8 -10.05 -15.94 9.01
N PHE A 9 -10.45 -14.78 9.53
CA PHE A 9 -9.78 -14.14 10.66
C PHE A 9 -10.75 -13.41 11.58
N SER A 10 -10.51 -13.51 12.89
CA SER A 10 -11.27 -12.81 13.93
C SER A 10 -10.32 -12.18 14.95
N TYR A 11 -10.66 -11.00 15.45
CA TYR A 11 -10.12 -10.48 16.69
C TYR A 11 -11.01 -10.95 17.85
N SER A 12 -10.47 -11.81 18.72
CA SER A 12 -11.28 -12.52 19.73
C SER A 12 -12.48 -13.21 19.08
N ASP A 13 -13.71 -12.94 19.52
CA ASP A 13 -14.94 -13.53 18.98
C ASP A 13 -15.58 -12.72 17.84
N LYS A 14 -14.94 -11.60 17.43
CA LYS A 14 -15.49 -10.75 16.38
C LYS A 14 -14.89 -11.13 15.02
N PRO A 15 -15.65 -11.76 14.11
CA PRO A 15 -15.17 -12.11 12.78
C PRO A 15 -14.90 -10.83 11.97
N VAL A 16 -13.77 -10.80 11.28
CA VAL A 16 -13.32 -9.68 10.44
C VAL A 16 -13.19 -10.09 8.98
N LEU A 17 -12.65 -11.28 8.71
CA LEU A 17 -12.56 -11.85 7.37
C LEU A 17 -13.21 -13.24 7.36
N ARG A 18 -13.91 -13.55 6.26
CA ARG A 18 -14.65 -14.79 6.07
C ARG A 18 -14.34 -15.34 4.68
N ASN A 19 -13.60 -16.45 4.64
CA ASN A 19 -13.30 -17.18 3.40
C ASN A 19 -12.75 -16.30 2.25
N VAL A 20 -11.86 -15.36 2.59
CA VAL A 20 -11.26 -14.43 1.62
C VAL A 20 -10.24 -15.16 0.77
N SER A 21 -10.43 -15.12 -0.55
CA SER A 21 -9.49 -15.70 -1.51
C SER A 21 -9.25 -14.71 -2.65
N PHE A 22 -8.00 -14.40 -2.91
CA PHE A 22 -7.54 -13.68 -4.10
C PHE A 22 -6.03 -13.87 -4.28
N ARG A 23 -5.54 -13.54 -5.44
CA ARG A 23 -4.12 -13.65 -5.79
C ARG A 23 -3.64 -12.37 -6.48
N VAL A 24 -2.41 -11.95 -6.21
CA VAL A 24 -1.75 -10.84 -6.89
C VAL A 24 -0.50 -11.36 -7.56
N GLU A 25 -0.42 -11.16 -8.86
CA GLU A 25 0.69 -11.63 -9.67
C GLU A 25 1.95 -10.77 -9.50
N PRO A 26 3.12 -11.28 -9.91
CA PRO A 26 4.32 -10.44 -9.98
C PRO A 26 4.08 -9.22 -10.88
N SER A 27 4.53 -8.06 -10.39
CA SER A 27 4.38 -6.77 -11.07
C SER A 27 2.91 -6.34 -11.33
N GLU A 28 1.96 -6.88 -10.58
CA GLU A 28 0.57 -6.45 -10.63
C GLU A 28 0.29 -5.41 -9.54
N ALA A 29 -0.51 -4.40 -9.89
CA ALA A 29 -1.07 -3.44 -8.94
C ALA A 29 -2.55 -3.77 -8.70
N VAL A 30 -2.91 -3.91 -7.44
CA VAL A 30 -4.29 -4.21 -7.01
C VAL A 30 -4.71 -3.22 -5.92
N VAL A 31 -5.93 -2.74 -6.01
CA VAL A 31 -6.53 -1.98 -4.92
C VAL A 31 -7.64 -2.79 -4.25
N VAL A 32 -7.55 -2.91 -2.94
CA VAL A 32 -8.59 -3.49 -2.09
C VAL A 32 -9.42 -2.35 -1.50
N MET A 33 -10.69 -2.30 -1.87
CA MET A 33 -11.65 -1.28 -1.45
C MET A 33 -12.73 -1.87 -0.54
N GLY A 34 -13.48 -0.99 0.11
CA GLY A 34 -14.64 -1.37 0.90
C GLY A 34 -14.92 -0.39 2.03
N PRO A 35 -16.05 -0.50 2.72
CA PRO A 35 -16.41 0.34 3.85
C PRO A 35 -15.38 0.30 4.99
N SER A 36 -15.38 1.31 5.85
CA SER A 36 -14.57 1.28 7.07
C SER A 36 -14.93 0.07 7.92
N GLY A 37 -13.92 -0.64 8.44
CA GLY A 37 -14.11 -1.83 9.26
C GLY A 37 -14.37 -3.12 8.46
N SER A 38 -14.35 -3.13 7.13
CA SER A 38 -14.54 -4.33 6.31
C SER A 38 -13.37 -5.33 6.33
N GLY A 39 -12.25 -5.02 7.00
CA GLY A 39 -11.10 -5.92 7.13
C GLY A 39 -9.90 -5.61 6.23
N LYS A 40 -9.90 -4.50 5.49
CA LYS A 40 -8.84 -4.15 4.53
C LYS A 40 -7.43 -4.10 5.15
N SER A 41 -7.23 -3.33 6.21
CA SER A 41 -5.94 -3.26 6.91
C SER A 41 -5.55 -4.59 7.57
N THR A 42 -6.53 -5.42 7.92
CA THR A 42 -6.29 -6.78 8.44
C THR A 42 -5.68 -7.66 7.35
N ILE A 43 -6.10 -7.52 6.10
CA ILE A 43 -5.48 -8.21 4.95
C ILE A 43 -3.99 -7.87 4.86
N LEU A 44 -3.61 -6.59 4.97
CA LEU A 44 -2.20 -6.19 4.95
C LEU A 44 -1.42 -6.77 6.13
N ARG A 45 -2.00 -6.81 7.34
CA ARG A 45 -1.36 -7.41 8.52
C ARG A 45 -1.13 -8.91 8.36
N LEU A 46 -2.06 -9.62 7.73
CA LEU A 46 -1.92 -11.04 7.40
C LEU A 46 -0.82 -11.27 6.36
N ILE A 47 -0.75 -10.44 5.31
CA ILE A 47 0.33 -10.50 4.29
C ILE A 47 1.70 -10.23 4.91
N LEU A 48 1.78 -9.31 5.88
CA LEU A 48 3.01 -9.05 6.64
C LEU A 48 3.34 -10.17 7.66
N GLY A 49 2.43 -11.13 7.87
CA GLY A 49 2.57 -12.15 8.89
C GLY A 49 2.63 -11.60 10.31
N LEU A 50 2.04 -10.41 10.55
CA LEU A 50 1.83 -9.81 11.87
C LEU A 50 0.66 -10.48 12.59
N GLU A 51 -0.30 -10.97 11.82
CA GLU A 51 -1.43 -11.80 12.27
C GLU A 51 -1.37 -13.15 11.56
N ASN A 52 -2.00 -14.17 12.14
CA ASN A 52 -2.16 -15.48 11.51
C ASN A 52 -3.64 -15.73 11.29
N PRO A 53 -4.04 -16.25 10.11
CA PRO A 53 -5.42 -16.63 9.89
C PRO A 53 -5.82 -17.80 10.80
N GLN A 54 -7.08 -17.86 11.23
CA GLN A 54 -7.64 -19.02 11.94
C GLN A 54 -7.93 -20.17 10.96
N GLN A 55 -8.27 -19.82 9.71
CA GLN A 55 -8.48 -20.79 8.64
C GLN A 55 -7.87 -20.25 7.35
N GLY A 56 -7.52 -21.16 6.44
CA GLY A 56 -6.91 -20.82 5.17
C GLY A 56 -5.40 -20.58 5.27
N GLN A 57 -4.84 -20.00 4.22
CA GLN A 57 -3.40 -19.81 4.06
C GLN A 57 -3.09 -18.46 3.44
N VAL A 58 -1.95 -17.87 3.83
CA VAL A 58 -1.36 -16.70 3.18
C VAL A 58 -0.02 -17.11 2.58
N LEU A 59 0.10 -17.02 1.26
CA LEU A 59 1.30 -17.43 0.54
C LEU A 59 2.02 -16.21 -0.06
N ILE A 60 3.33 -16.17 0.13
CA ILE A 60 4.24 -15.22 -0.52
C ILE A 60 5.24 -16.03 -1.35
N ASP A 61 5.27 -15.78 -2.66
CA ASP A 61 6.09 -16.54 -3.61
C ASP A 61 5.88 -18.07 -3.51
N GLY A 62 4.63 -18.49 -3.28
CA GLY A 62 4.23 -19.90 -3.13
C GLY A 62 4.53 -20.51 -1.76
N GLN A 63 5.16 -19.76 -0.85
CA GLN A 63 5.45 -20.23 0.52
C GLN A 63 4.34 -19.78 1.46
N ASP A 64 3.67 -20.71 2.14
CA ASP A 64 2.73 -20.40 3.22
C ASP A 64 3.46 -19.78 4.40
N ILE A 65 3.13 -18.52 4.71
CA ILE A 65 3.75 -17.78 5.81
C ILE A 65 3.00 -17.95 7.14
N SER A 66 1.80 -18.52 7.12
CA SER A 66 0.92 -18.60 8.29
C SER A 66 1.53 -19.41 9.43
N ALA A 67 2.23 -20.50 9.09
CA ALA A 67 2.83 -21.41 10.05
C ALA A 67 4.33 -21.17 10.29
N LEU A 68 4.94 -20.13 9.68
CA LEU A 68 6.37 -19.89 9.80
C LEU A 68 6.75 -19.30 11.15
N LYS A 69 7.97 -19.65 11.60
CA LYS A 69 8.59 -19.02 12.77
C LYS A 69 8.92 -17.54 12.48
N GLU A 70 8.89 -16.72 13.51
CA GLU A 70 9.12 -15.29 13.42
C GLU A 70 10.44 -14.93 12.70
N LYS A 71 11.51 -15.69 12.92
CA LYS A 71 12.80 -15.49 12.23
C LYS A 71 12.64 -15.57 10.70
N THR A 72 11.88 -16.53 10.19
CA THR A 72 11.63 -16.70 8.75
C THR A 72 10.69 -15.63 8.23
N LYS A 73 9.65 -15.26 9.00
CA LYS A 73 8.75 -14.14 8.64
C LYS A 73 9.51 -12.82 8.50
N ARG A 74 10.52 -12.57 9.35
CA ARG A 74 11.38 -11.37 9.22
C ARG A 74 12.13 -11.33 7.88
N GLU A 75 12.65 -12.46 7.41
CA GLU A 75 13.32 -12.51 6.09
C GLU A 75 12.35 -12.25 4.93
N ILE A 76 11.10 -12.71 5.06
CA ILE A 76 10.07 -12.42 4.06
C ILE A 76 9.70 -10.94 4.09
N ARG A 77 9.51 -10.35 5.29
CA ARG A 77 9.20 -8.90 5.44
C ARG A 77 10.27 -7.98 4.84
N LYS A 78 11.53 -8.41 4.76
CA LYS A 78 12.57 -7.64 4.05
C LYS A 78 12.28 -7.44 2.55
N LYS A 79 11.42 -8.28 1.95
CA LYS A 79 10.99 -8.15 0.55
C LYS A 79 9.75 -7.28 0.38
N ILE A 80 9.17 -6.79 1.48
CA ILE A 80 7.90 -6.07 1.52
C ILE A 80 8.14 -4.67 2.09
N GLY A 81 7.86 -3.65 1.29
CA GLY A 81 7.76 -2.28 1.75
C GLY A 81 6.34 -2.00 2.24
N MET A 82 6.21 -1.35 3.38
CA MET A 82 4.90 -0.96 3.94
C MET A 82 4.84 0.54 4.17
N VAL A 83 3.80 1.15 3.64
CA VAL A 83 3.43 2.54 3.89
C VAL A 83 2.15 2.53 4.71
N PHE A 84 2.26 2.93 5.97
CA PHE A 84 1.12 3.01 6.89
C PHE A 84 0.35 4.31 6.70
N GLN A 85 -0.89 4.32 7.14
CA GLN A 85 -1.71 5.52 7.23
C GLN A 85 -0.93 6.64 7.96
N GLU A 86 -1.03 7.87 7.47
CA GLU A 86 -0.29 9.04 7.96
C GLU A 86 1.25 8.91 7.95
N GLY A 87 1.77 7.88 7.26
CA GLY A 87 3.21 7.62 7.08
C GLY A 87 3.88 6.90 8.25
N ALA A 88 3.35 6.95 9.46
CA ALA A 88 3.92 6.36 10.69
C ALA A 88 5.44 6.58 10.80
N LEU A 89 5.88 7.82 10.61
CA LEU A 89 7.28 8.21 10.79
C LEU A 89 7.63 8.21 12.28
N PHE A 90 8.90 8.03 12.60
CA PHE A 90 9.41 8.21 13.94
C PHE A 90 9.49 9.70 14.24
N ASP A 91 8.66 10.20 15.14
CA ASP A 91 8.53 11.64 15.44
C ASP A 91 9.81 12.26 16.02
N SER A 92 10.61 11.46 16.71
CA SER A 92 11.89 11.88 17.33
C SER A 92 13.08 11.83 16.37
N LEU A 93 12.91 11.34 15.15
CA LEU A 93 13.96 11.24 14.15
C LEU A 93 13.73 12.26 13.03
N THR A 94 14.82 12.79 12.49
CA THR A 94 14.77 13.65 11.30
C THR A 94 14.26 12.88 10.07
N VAL A 95 13.94 13.59 9.01
CA VAL A 95 13.58 12.99 7.72
C VAL A 95 14.71 12.10 7.21
N GLY A 96 15.95 12.56 7.30
CA GLY A 96 17.12 11.78 6.88
C GLY A 96 17.26 10.49 7.68
N GLU A 97 17.12 10.56 9.00
CA GLU A 97 17.15 9.40 9.88
C GLU A 97 15.98 8.44 9.64
N ASN A 98 14.76 8.97 9.42
CA ASN A 98 13.61 8.14 9.06
C ASN A 98 13.86 7.36 7.77
N VAL A 99 14.31 8.02 6.71
CA VAL A 99 14.56 7.37 5.40
C VAL A 99 15.73 6.41 5.49
N GLY A 100 16.81 6.79 6.18
CA GLY A 100 18.03 5.99 6.35
C GLY A 100 17.95 4.94 7.46
N TYR A 101 16.89 4.90 8.27
CA TYR A 101 16.79 4.13 9.50
C TYR A 101 17.27 2.68 9.36
N TYR A 102 16.76 1.97 8.36
CA TYR A 102 17.14 0.57 8.16
C TYR A 102 18.63 0.41 7.84
N LEU A 103 19.20 1.30 7.04
CA LEU A 103 20.61 1.25 6.67
C LEU A 103 21.51 1.55 7.88
N LEU A 104 21.10 2.51 8.72
CA LEU A 104 21.82 2.87 9.95
C LEU A 104 21.86 1.69 10.94
N GLU A 105 20.74 0.99 11.13
CA GLU A 105 20.62 -0.07 12.14
C GLU A 105 21.14 -1.45 11.64
N HIS A 106 21.07 -1.72 10.33
CA HIS A 106 21.24 -3.08 9.83
C HIS A 106 22.38 -3.25 8.82
N THR A 107 23.14 -2.19 8.52
CA THR A 107 24.29 -2.28 7.60
C THR A 107 25.57 -1.73 8.24
N LYS A 108 26.69 -2.01 7.58
CA LYS A 108 28.01 -1.45 7.95
C LYS A 108 28.44 -0.33 7.01
N LEU A 109 27.51 0.30 6.32
CA LEU A 109 27.82 1.42 5.44
C LEU A 109 28.30 2.62 6.24
N SER A 110 29.21 3.42 5.66
CA SER A 110 29.61 4.67 6.29
C SER A 110 28.45 5.68 6.29
N PHE A 111 28.50 6.63 7.22
CA PHE A 111 27.48 7.69 7.31
C PHE A 111 27.36 8.45 5.98
N GLU A 112 28.48 8.76 5.32
CA GLU A 112 28.49 9.45 4.03
C GLU A 112 27.78 8.63 2.95
N ALA A 113 27.99 7.31 2.92
CA ALA A 113 27.32 6.42 1.96
C ALA A 113 25.82 6.34 2.22
N ILE A 114 25.39 6.34 3.48
CA ILE A 114 23.97 6.36 3.86
C ILE A 114 23.36 7.72 3.51
N SER A 115 24.00 8.82 3.88
CA SER A 115 23.53 10.18 3.57
C SER A 115 23.35 10.39 2.07
N HIS A 116 24.30 9.93 1.25
CA HIS A 116 24.17 10.00 -0.21
C HIS A 116 22.93 9.25 -0.72
N ARG A 117 22.67 8.02 -0.24
CA ARG A 117 21.51 7.23 -0.62
C ARG A 117 20.20 7.87 -0.16
N VAL A 118 20.19 8.46 1.04
CA VAL A 118 19.04 9.19 1.58
C VAL A 118 18.72 10.40 0.69
N CYS A 119 19.71 11.22 0.34
CA CYS A 119 19.51 12.37 -0.55
C CYS A 119 18.99 11.95 -1.93
N GLN A 120 19.54 10.88 -2.51
CA GLN A 120 19.03 10.33 -3.78
C GLN A 120 17.58 9.86 -3.65
N MET A 121 17.23 9.18 -2.55
CA MET A 121 15.86 8.70 -2.31
C MET A 121 14.90 9.86 -2.10
N LEU A 122 15.27 10.90 -1.36
CA LEU A 122 14.46 12.11 -1.19
C LEU A 122 14.19 12.78 -2.54
N GLY A 123 15.20 12.90 -3.40
CA GLY A 123 15.03 13.38 -4.77
C GLY A 123 14.10 12.50 -5.60
N PHE A 124 14.23 11.17 -5.47
CA PHE A 124 13.35 10.21 -6.17
C PHE A 124 11.88 10.37 -5.80
N VAL A 125 11.58 10.59 -4.50
CA VAL A 125 10.20 10.84 -4.03
C VAL A 125 9.76 12.30 -4.20
N GLY A 126 10.53 13.11 -4.95
CA GLY A 126 10.18 14.47 -5.31
C GLY A 126 10.30 15.48 -4.16
N LEU A 127 11.26 15.26 -3.25
CA LEU A 127 11.60 16.19 -2.17
C LEU A 127 13.00 16.75 -2.37
N ASN A 128 13.17 18.05 -2.11
CA ASN A 128 14.51 18.66 -2.09
C ASN A 128 15.22 18.25 -0.79
N ALA A 129 16.26 17.42 -0.90
CA ALA A 129 16.98 16.89 0.25
C ALA A 129 17.56 18.00 1.14
N ASP A 130 18.17 19.04 0.53
CA ASP A 130 18.80 20.15 1.27
C ASP A 130 17.80 20.94 2.14
N GLU A 131 16.51 20.90 1.76
CA GLU A 131 15.48 21.61 2.50
C GLU A 131 14.83 20.77 3.59
N VAL A 132 14.87 19.43 3.47
CA VAL A 132 14.03 18.58 4.32
C VAL A 132 14.78 17.58 5.17
N VAL A 133 16.04 17.25 4.86
CA VAL A 133 16.77 16.12 5.49
C VAL A 133 16.88 16.25 7.00
N ASP A 134 17.06 17.48 7.51
CA ASP A 134 17.21 17.77 8.93
C ASP A 134 15.89 18.14 9.65
N LYS A 135 14.76 18.17 8.91
CA LYS A 135 13.46 18.46 9.50
C LYS A 135 12.90 17.28 10.28
N LEU A 136 12.12 17.57 11.31
CA LEU A 136 11.30 16.57 11.99
C LEU A 136 9.96 16.36 11.24
N PRO A 137 9.30 15.20 11.40
CA PRO A 137 8.01 14.91 10.76
C PRO A 137 6.94 15.97 10.98
N GLU A 138 6.88 16.59 12.15
CA GLU A 138 5.93 17.67 12.49
C GLU A 138 6.09 18.93 11.64
N GLN A 139 7.27 19.15 11.08
CA GLN A 139 7.60 20.30 10.23
C GLN A 139 7.22 20.06 8.74
N LEU A 140 6.68 18.89 8.42
CA LEU A 140 6.29 18.50 7.07
C LEU A 140 4.78 18.62 6.86
N SER A 141 4.38 18.93 5.62
CA SER A 141 2.99 18.75 5.21
C SER A 141 2.61 17.25 5.17
N GLY A 142 1.31 16.94 5.20
CA GLY A 142 0.83 15.55 5.09
C GLY A 142 1.38 14.82 3.88
N GLY A 143 1.33 15.45 2.69
CA GLY A 143 1.87 14.86 1.47
C GLY A 143 3.39 14.70 1.47
N MET A 144 4.14 15.58 2.17
CA MET A 144 5.57 15.38 2.37
C MET A 144 5.83 14.17 3.28
N ARG A 145 5.08 14.02 4.39
CA ARG A 145 5.19 12.85 5.27
C ARG A 145 4.91 11.55 4.51
N GLY A 146 3.85 11.50 3.70
CA GLY A 146 3.54 10.34 2.86
C GLY A 146 4.69 9.96 1.92
N ARG A 147 5.31 10.94 1.23
CA ARG A 147 6.44 10.70 0.34
C ARG A 147 7.72 10.27 1.09
N VAL A 148 7.99 10.83 2.27
CA VAL A 148 9.07 10.37 3.15
C VAL A 148 8.85 8.92 3.58
N ALA A 149 7.62 8.55 3.94
CA ALA A 149 7.27 7.17 4.30
C ALA A 149 7.48 6.18 3.14
N ILE A 150 7.13 6.58 1.91
CA ILE A 150 7.43 5.80 0.71
C ILE A 150 8.95 5.66 0.53
N GLY A 151 9.70 6.75 0.66
CA GLY A 151 11.17 6.74 0.58
C GLY A 151 11.80 5.82 1.61
N ARG A 152 11.34 5.86 2.86
CA ARG A 152 11.77 4.96 3.93
C ARG A 152 11.51 3.49 3.58
N ALA A 153 10.31 3.18 3.08
CA ALA A 153 9.95 1.82 2.71
C ALA A 153 10.84 1.28 1.57
N LEU A 154 11.14 2.12 0.57
CA LEU A 154 11.97 1.75 -0.58
C LEU A 154 13.44 1.59 -0.23
N LEU A 155 14.01 2.50 0.57
CA LEU A 155 15.43 2.49 0.88
C LEU A 155 15.81 1.35 1.83
N SER A 156 14.84 0.82 2.57
CA SER A 156 15.09 -0.22 3.56
C SER A 156 15.66 -1.50 2.95
N THR A 157 15.03 -2.03 1.89
CA THR A 157 15.35 -3.39 1.42
C THR A 157 15.20 -3.58 -0.10
N ASP A 158 14.97 -2.53 -0.88
CA ASP A 158 14.62 -2.61 -2.30
C ASP A 158 13.48 -3.64 -2.53
N PRO A 159 12.28 -3.37 -2.01
CA PRO A 159 11.21 -4.34 -1.89
C PRO A 159 10.69 -4.79 -3.25
N LYS A 160 10.24 -6.07 -3.33
CA LYS A 160 9.53 -6.64 -4.48
C LYS A 160 8.02 -6.45 -4.39
N ILE A 161 7.53 -6.16 -3.20
CA ILE A 161 6.11 -5.98 -2.88
C ILE A 161 5.99 -4.66 -2.14
N MET A 162 5.03 -3.83 -2.54
CA MET A 162 4.66 -2.61 -1.82
C MET A 162 3.23 -2.71 -1.31
N LEU A 163 3.06 -2.46 -0.03
CA LEU A 163 1.76 -2.40 0.62
C LEU A 163 1.48 -0.96 1.05
N TYR A 164 0.28 -0.48 0.77
CA TYR A 164 -0.14 0.87 1.12
C TYR A 164 -1.44 0.81 1.93
N ASP A 165 -1.43 1.34 3.14
CA ASP A 165 -2.64 1.45 3.99
C ASP A 165 -3.10 2.90 3.98
N GLU A 166 -4.20 3.18 3.26
CA GLU A 166 -4.82 4.51 3.13
C GLU A 166 -3.81 5.63 2.78
N PRO A 167 -3.03 5.52 1.69
CA PRO A 167 -1.86 6.39 1.45
C PRO A 167 -2.19 7.85 1.18
N THR A 168 -3.45 8.18 0.86
CA THR A 168 -3.90 9.54 0.51
C THR A 168 -4.88 10.13 1.53
N THR A 169 -5.25 9.37 2.57
CA THR A 169 -6.20 9.82 3.57
C THR A 169 -5.68 11.05 4.33
N GLY A 170 -6.51 12.09 4.42
CA GLY A 170 -6.18 13.33 5.11
C GLY A 170 -5.26 14.30 4.33
N LEU A 171 -5.00 14.02 3.05
CA LEU A 171 -4.22 14.90 2.19
C LEU A 171 -5.12 15.89 1.43
N ASP A 172 -4.58 17.07 1.16
CA ASP A 172 -5.18 18.00 0.20
C ASP A 172 -5.06 17.45 -1.24
N PRO A 173 -5.86 17.94 -2.22
CA PRO A 173 -5.87 17.40 -3.57
C PRO A 173 -4.51 17.43 -4.28
N GLN A 174 -3.70 18.48 -4.09
CA GLN A 174 -2.39 18.58 -4.74
C GLN A 174 -1.38 17.58 -4.14
N ALA A 175 -1.45 17.38 -2.83
CA ALA A 175 -0.63 16.39 -2.13
C ALA A 175 -1.04 14.97 -2.52
N THR A 176 -2.35 14.71 -2.65
CA THR A 176 -2.91 13.45 -3.14
C THR A 176 -2.37 13.11 -4.52
N ASP A 177 -2.49 14.02 -5.49
CA ASP A 177 -2.00 13.80 -6.85
C ASP A 177 -0.51 13.42 -6.86
N LYS A 178 0.34 14.12 -6.10
CA LYS A 178 1.78 13.83 -6.00
C LYS A 178 2.08 12.44 -5.42
N VAL A 179 1.31 11.99 -4.44
CA VAL A 179 1.47 10.65 -3.84
C VAL A 179 1.01 9.57 -4.82
N LEU A 180 -0.12 9.78 -5.50
CA LEU A 180 -0.63 8.85 -6.52
C LEU A 180 0.33 8.72 -7.71
N ASP A 181 0.86 9.84 -8.21
CA ASP A 181 1.85 9.85 -9.28
C ASP A 181 3.12 9.09 -8.87
N LEU A 182 3.56 9.24 -7.62
CA LEU A 182 4.72 8.51 -7.10
C LEU A 182 4.44 7.00 -7.02
N ILE A 183 3.27 6.57 -6.54
CA ILE A 183 2.86 5.16 -6.50
C ILE A 183 2.84 4.57 -7.91
N LYS A 184 2.24 5.29 -8.87
CA LYS A 184 2.19 4.89 -10.28
C LYS A 184 3.59 4.77 -10.89
N LYS A 185 4.44 5.78 -10.67
CA LYS A 185 5.84 5.77 -11.11
C LYS A 185 6.60 4.58 -10.58
N LEU A 186 6.45 4.25 -9.30
CA LEU A 186 7.08 3.10 -8.68
C LEU A 186 6.67 1.78 -9.33
N HIS A 187 5.38 1.61 -9.58
CA HIS A 187 4.86 0.43 -10.25
C HIS A 187 5.46 0.28 -11.66
N GLN A 188 5.51 1.36 -12.43
CA GLN A 188 6.02 1.36 -13.80
C GLN A 188 7.54 1.16 -13.88
N GLU A 189 8.33 1.86 -13.05
CA GLU A 189 9.79 1.86 -13.16
C GLU A 189 10.45 0.67 -12.45
N LYS A 190 9.87 0.21 -11.33
CA LYS A 190 10.48 -0.85 -10.50
C LYS A 190 9.81 -2.21 -10.65
N SER A 191 8.71 -2.31 -11.41
CA SER A 191 7.96 -3.56 -11.60
C SER A 191 7.63 -4.26 -10.27
N VAL A 192 7.34 -3.50 -9.22
CA VAL A 192 6.93 -4.03 -7.92
C VAL A 192 5.47 -4.48 -7.97
N SER A 193 5.15 -5.60 -7.33
CA SER A 193 3.75 -5.92 -7.05
C SER A 193 3.23 -5.00 -5.96
N SER A 194 2.03 -4.48 -6.09
CA SER A 194 1.48 -3.58 -5.08
C SER A 194 0.06 -3.93 -4.68
N ILE A 195 -0.23 -3.78 -3.38
CA ILE A 195 -1.58 -3.80 -2.84
C ILE A 195 -1.79 -2.50 -2.08
N ALA A 196 -2.74 -1.70 -2.52
CA ALA A 196 -3.21 -0.56 -1.77
C ALA A 196 -4.58 -0.86 -1.18
N VAL A 197 -4.80 -0.51 0.09
CA VAL A 197 -6.12 -0.54 0.68
C VAL A 197 -6.61 0.88 0.88
N THR A 198 -7.84 1.16 0.46
CA THR A 198 -8.45 2.48 0.62
C THR A 198 -9.98 2.42 0.64
N HIS A 199 -10.59 3.43 1.22
CA HIS A 199 -12.02 3.71 1.08
C HIS A 199 -12.27 4.87 0.09
N GLN A 200 -11.21 5.51 -0.41
CA GLN A 200 -11.29 6.62 -1.36
C GLN A 200 -11.32 6.08 -2.80
N ILE A 201 -12.52 5.97 -3.37
CA ILE A 201 -12.76 5.31 -4.65
C ILE A 201 -12.07 6.05 -5.81
N VAL A 202 -12.05 7.40 -5.78
CA VAL A 202 -11.42 8.20 -6.86
C VAL A 202 -9.92 7.93 -6.92
N ASP A 203 -9.25 7.87 -5.77
CA ASP A 203 -7.81 7.62 -5.66
C ASP A 203 -7.48 6.17 -6.06
N ALA A 204 -8.37 5.22 -5.72
CA ALA A 204 -8.21 3.82 -6.08
C ALA A 204 -8.01 3.64 -7.59
N PHE A 205 -8.79 4.36 -8.41
CA PHE A 205 -8.70 4.26 -9.87
C PHE A 205 -7.40 4.82 -10.47
N ALA A 206 -6.66 5.63 -9.72
CA ALA A 206 -5.36 6.11 -10.14
C ALA A 206 -4.21 5.16 -9.75
N MET A 207 -4.45 4.21 -8.83
CA MET A 207 -3.39 3.35 -8.28
C MET A 207 -3.27 1.99 -8.97
N ALA A 208 -4.34 1.48 -9.60
CA ALA A 208 -4.33 0.12 -10.17
C ALA A 208 -5.39 -0.07 -11.26
N ASP A 209 -5.27 -1.16 -12.01
CA ASP A 209 -6.23 -1.59 -13.03
C ASP A 209 -7.16 -2.72 -12.56
N ARG A 210 -6.85 -3.35 -11.42
CA ARG A 210 -7.67 -4.40 -10.80
C ARG A 210 -8.10 -4.01 -9.40
N PHE A 211 -9.37 -4.27 -9.11
CA PHE A 211 -10.06 -3.85 -7.90
C PHE A 211 -10.70 -5.03 -7.21
N ILE A 212 -10.48 -5.12 -5.91
CA ILE A 212 -11.14 -6.10 -5.03
C ILE A 212 -12.01 -5.31 -4.05
N VAL A 213 -13.27 -5.64 -3.97
CA VAL A 213 -14.17 -5.02 -2.98
C VAL A 213 -14.42 -6.00 -1.85
N ILE A 214 -14.04 -5.61 -0.64
CA ILE A 214 -14.34 -6.36 0.59
C ILE A 214 -15.55 -5.74 1.25
N TYR A 215 -16.59 -6.55 1.46
CA TYR A 215 -17.80 -6.15 2.12
C TYR A 215 -18.16 -7.18 3.21
N GLU A 216 -18.36 -6.72 4.43
CA GLU A 216 -18.64 -7.58 5.61
C GLU A 216 -17.66 -8.75 5.78
N GLY A 217 -16.38 -8.52 5.44
CA GLY A 217 -15.32 -9.50 5.57
C GLY A 217 -15.20 -10.51 4.42
N GLU A 218 -15.98 -10.36 3.36
CA GLU A 218 -15.97 -11.25 2.19
C GLU A 218 -15.55 -10.49 0.94
N VAL A 219 -15.00 -11.22 -0.07
CA VAL A 219 -14.77 -10.68 -1.40
C VAL A 219 -16.09 -10.58 -2.13
N ALA A 220 -16.62 -9.36 -2.26
CA ALA A 220 -17.86 -9.10 -3.00
C ALA A 220 -17.61 -8.89 -4.50
N PHE A 221 -16.38 -8.47 -4.88
CA PHE A 221 -15.98 -8.27 -6.26
C PHE A 221 -14.46 -8.42 -6.40
N ASP A 222 -14.03 -8.93 -7.55
CA ASP A 222 -12.64 -8.98 -8.00
C ASP A 222 -12.61 -8.87 -9.52
N GLY A 223 -12.02 -7.80 -10.06
CA GLY A 223 -11.99 -7.57 -11.50
C GLY A 223 -11.48 -6.18 -11.89
N SER A 224 -11.58 -5.88 -13.19
CA SER A 224 -11.20 -4.62 -13.82
C SER A 224 -12.20 -3.48 -13.51
N LEU A 225 -11.79 -2.24 -13.81
CA LEU A 225 -12.69 -1.07 -13.70
C LEU A 225 -13.94 -1.20 -14.57
N ALA A 226 -13.82 -1.80 -15.76
CA ALA A 226 -14.95 -1.99 -16.66
C ALA A 226 -15.97 -2.97 -16.06
N GLU A 227 -15.51 -4.07 -15.49
CA GLU A 227 -16.36 -5.04 -14.80
C GLU A 227 -16.97 -4.45 -13.52
N LEU A 228 -16.20 -3.67 -12.74
CA LEU A 228 -16.66 -3.00 -11.53
C LEU A 228 -17.82 -2.04 -11.83
N ARG A 229 -17.73 -1.27 -12.91
CA ARG A 229 -18.80 -0.35 -13.35
C ARG A 229 -20.09 -1.07 -13.70
N ASN A 230 -20.01 -2.30 -14.21
CA ASN A 230 -21.13 -3.13 -14.64
C ASN A 230 -21.55 -4.17 -13.58
N CYS A 231 -20.93 -4.14 -12.39
CA CYS A 231 -21.23 -5.09 -11.32
C CYS A 231 -22.68 -4.99 -10.89
N GLN A 232 -23.33 -6.18 -10.75
CA GLN A 232 -24.74 -6.28 -10.37
C GLN A 232 -24.93 -6.65 -8.89
N ASP A 233 -23.84 -6.92 -8.14
CA ASP A 233 -23.91 -7.17 -6.70
C ASP A 233 -24.38 -5.91 -5.95
N ASP A 234 -25.48 -6.01 -5.25
CA ASP A 234 -26.09 -4.86 -4.54
C ASP A 234 -25.18 -4.30 -3.45
N ARG A 235 -24.32 -5.11 -2.83
CA ARG A 235 -23.33 -4.69 -1.83
C ARG A 235 -22.29 -3.77 -2.46
N VAL A 236 -21.78 -4.16 -3.64
CA VAL A 236 -20.83 -3.38 -4.42
C VAL A 236 -21.45 -2.09 -4.90
N ARG A 237 -22.69 -2.17 -5.42
CA ARG A 237 -23.46 -1.00 -5.86
C ARG A 237 -23.67 0.01 -4.74
N ALA A 238 -24.14 -0.45 -3.58
CA ALA A 238 -24.37 0.42 -2.43
C ALA A 238 -23.08 1.13 -1.97
N PHE A 239 -21.95 0.43 -2.03
CA PHE A 239 -20.65 1.02 -1.74
C PHE A 239 -20.22 2.07 -2.78
N LEU A 240 -20.50 1.84 -4.06
CA LEU A 240 -20.10 2.71 -5.16
C LEU A 240 -21.07 3.87 -5.44
N ASP A 241 -22.35 3.74 -5.09
CA ASP A 241 -23.41 4.70 -5.43
C ASP A 241 -23.10 6.16 -5.06
N PRO A 242 -22.53 6.47 -3.88
CA PRO A 242 -22.16 7.86 -3.54
C PRO A 242 -21.15 8.48 -4.49
N PHE A 243 -20.41 7.66 -5.24
CA PHE A 243 -19.30 8.07 -6.12
C PHE A 243 -19.60 7.91 -7.62
N ARG A 244 -20.82 7.50 -7.99
CA ARG A 244 -21.20 7.29 -9.41
C ARG A 244 -20.96 8.51 -10.31
N ALA A 245 -21.15 9.71 -9.79
CA ALA A 245 -20.84 10.93 -10.53
C ALA A 245 -19.33 11.07 -10.87
N SER A 246 -18.46 10.51 -10.03
CA SER A 246 -17.02 10.53 -10.22
C SER A 246 -16.56 9.56 -11.33
N PHE A 247 -17.32 8.48 -11.61
CA PHE A 247 -17.02 7.57 -12.73
C PHE A 247 -17.06 8.23 -14.10
N THR A 248 -17.90 9.27 -14.26
CA THR A 248 -17.99 10.04 -15.52
C THR A 248 -16.87 11.07 -15.66
N GLY A 249 -16.27 11.50 -14.55
CA GLY A 249 -15.19 12.48 -14.51
C GLY A 249 -13.78 11.89 -14.68
N VAL A 250 -13.56 10.64 -14.25
CA VAL A 250 -12.26 9.95 -14.36
C VAL A 250 -11.88 9.65 -15.80
N ALA A 251 -12.86 9.50 -16.71
CA ALA A 251 -12.62 9.41 -18.15
C ALA A 251 -11.97 10.67 -18.75
N ARG A 252 -11.95 11.81 -18.02
CA ARG A 252 -11.35 13.07 -18.48
C ARG A 252 -9.96 13.37 -17.89
N ARG A 253 -9.46 12.60 -16.92
CA ARG A 253 -8.18 12.89 -16.24
C ARG A 253 -7.00 12.00 -16.58
N GLY A 254 -7.10 11.07 -17.53
CA GLY A 254 -5.91 10.26 -17.79
C GLY A 254 -6.01 9.09 -18.76
N PHE A 255 -7.05 9.01 -19.59
CA PHE A 255 -7.16 8.01 -20.65
C PHE A 255 -7.49 8.63 -22.01
N VAL A 256 -6.85 9.74 -22.33
CA VAL A 256 -6.84 10.27 -23.69
C VAL A 256 -5.38 10.54 -24.02
N ASP A 257 -4.68 9.47 -24.41
CA ASP A 257 -3.58 9.47 -25.38
C ASP A 257 -3.09 8.02 -25.51
N GLY A 258 -3.68 7.30 -26.45
CA GLY A 258 -3.25 5.92 -26.76
C GLY A 258 -4.30 5.11 -27.54
N LEU A 259 -4.85 5.70 -28.61
CA LEU A 259 -5.37 4.96 -29.78
C LEU A 259 -4.67 5.49 -31.01
#